data_1c1f22ab642013d764dea96ee8567da8
#
_entry.id   1c1f22ab642013d764dea96ee8567da8
#
_cell.length_a   1.000
_cell.length_b   1.000
_cell.length_c   1.000
_cell.angle_alpha   90.00
_cell.angle_beta   90.00
_cell.angle_gamma   90.00
#
_symmetry.space_group_name_H-M   'P 1'
#
loop_
_entity.id
_entity.type
_entity.pdbx_description
1 polymer ?
#
loop_
_entity_poly.entity_id
_entity_poly.type
_entity_poly.pdbx_seq_one_letter_code
_entity_poly.pdbx_strand_id
1 'polypeptide(L)'
;MPRLKKLIELMLEDLSTRDVFLFRIACSVCAREFANKPVRFSKAGTVPQSPQKAALYDAIYDQERQCSRLSSIREAAEHLNYCPICKRLVCNRCFLICEDLDMCVQCASGLEQTGTPVMGDILDIAMGYVK
;
A
#
# COMPACT_ATOMS: atom_id res chain seq x y z
N MET A 1 12.57 4.75 2.24
CA MET A 1 12.69 6.07 1.63
C MET A 1 11.54 6.98 2.03
N PRO A 2 11.84 8.18 2.53
CA PRO A 2 10.78 9.09 2.93
C PRO A 2 9.81 9.44 1.80
N ARG A 3 10.33 9.60 0.58
CA ARG A 3 9.49 9.94 -0.57
C ARG A 3 8.52 8.83 -0.93
N LEU A 4 8.98 7.58 -0.85
CA LEU A 4 8.13 6.43 -1.14
C LEU A 4 6.93 6.38 -0.19
N LYS A 5 7.18 6.47 1.12
CA LYS A 5 6.11 6.39 2.10
C LYS A 5 5.15 7.57 1.98
N LYS A 6 5.68 8.75 1.70
CA LYS A 6 4.83 9.93 1.53
C LYS A 6 3.91 9.79 0.34
N LEU A 7 4.41 9.25 -0.76
CA LEU A 7 3.59 9.04 -1.94
C LEU A 7 2.54 7.95 -1.70
N ILE A 8 2.90 6.87 -1.01
CA ILE A 8 1.95 5.85 -0.62
C ILE A 8 0.84 6.48 0.23
N GLU A 9 1.20 7.32 1.17
CA GLU A 9 0.27 8.01 2.03
C GLU A 9 -0.77 8.81 1.23
N LEU A 10 -0.32 9.47 0.17
CA LEU A 10 -1.18 10.28 -0.68
C LEU A 10 -2.07 9.43 -1.58
N MET A 11 -1.61 8.25 -1.99
CA MET A 11 -2.31 7.42 -2.96
C MET A 11 -3.16 6.32 -2.33
N LEU A 12 -2.98 6.07 -1.05
CA LEU A 12 -3.70 5.01 -0.36
C LEU A 12 -5.19 5.34 -0.26
N GLU A 13 -6.02 4.42 -0.70
CA GLU A 13 -7.48 4.58 -0.60
C GLU A 13 -7.96 4.06 0.75
N ASP A 14 -8.82 4.84 1.39
CA ASP A 14 -9.43 4.45 2.65
C ASP A 14 -10.81 3.86 2.36
N LEU A 15 -10.92 2.56 2.50
CA LEU A 15 -12.16 1.83 2.28
C LEU A 15 -12.79 1.41 3.61
N SER A 16 -12.38 2.05 4.70
CA SER A 16 -12.84 1.69 6.04
C SER A 16 -14.32 1.98 6.20
N THR A 17 -14.97 1.14 6.99
CA THR A 17 -16.35 1.35 7.41
C THR A 17 -16.37 1.65 8.90
N ARG A 18 -17.55 1.80 9.48
CA ARG A 18 -17.66 2.05 10.92
C ARG A 18 -17.12 0.87 11.74
N ASP A 19 -17.14 -0.34 11.18
CA ASP A 19 -16.77 -1.54 11.91
C ASP A 19 -15.41 -2.11 11.53
N VAL A 20 -14.87 -1.73 10.38
CA VAL A 20 -13.68 -2.38 9.81
C VAL A 20 -12.77 -1.35 9.18
N PHE A 21 -11.45 -1.49 9.40
CA PHE A 21 -10.44 -0.65 8.76
C PHE A 21 -9.83 -1.39 7.59
N LEU A 22 -9.87 -0.76 6.42
CA LEU A 22 -9.36 -1.34 5.20
C LEU A 22 -8.77 -0.24 4.33
N PHE A 23 -7.55 -0.45 3.85
CA PHE A 23 -6.86 0.49 2.98
C PHE A 23 -6.31 -0.26 1.79
N ARG A 24 -6.30 0.40 0.63
CA ARG A 24 -5.89 -0.23 -0.62
C ARG A 24 -5.06 0.72 -1.45
N ILE A 25 -4.10 0.16 -2.20
CA ILE A 25 -3.30 0.91 -3.17
C ILE A 25 -2.97 -0.02 -4.32
N ALA A 26 -2.83 0.54 -5.52
CA ALA A 26 -2.59 -0.26 -6.71
C ALA A 26 -1.31 0.18 -7.41
N CYS A 27 -0.67 -0.77 -8.10
CA CYS A 27 0.46 -0.47 -8.97
C CYS A 27 -0.02 0.39 -10.15
N SER A 28 0.73 1.45 -10.46
CA SER A 28 0.36 2.36 -11.55
C SER A 28 0.56 1.76 -12.94
N VAL A 29 1.28 0.65 -13.03
CA VAL A 29 1.57 0.02 -14.33
C VAL A 29 0.65 -1.17 -14.59
N CYS A 30 0.59 -2.13 -13.66
CA CYS A 30 -0.17 -3.36 -13.88
C CYS A 30 -1.49 -3.41 -13.13
N ALA A 31 -1.78 -2.40 -12.31
CA ALA A 31 -3.00 -2.29 -11.54
C ALA A 31 -3.17 -3.36 -10.46
N ARG A 32 -2.13 -4.12 -10.15
CA ARG A 32 -2.16 -5.09 -9.05
C ARG A 32 -2.43 -4.35 -7.75
N GLU A 33 -3.38 -4.85 -6.97
CA GLU A 33 -3.80 -4.20 -5.74
C GLU A 33 -3.14 -4.80 -4.51
N PHE A 34 -2.87 -3.94 -3.54
CA PHE A 34 -2.34 -4.33 -2.23
C PHE A 34 -3.25 -3.74 -1.17
N ALA A 35 -3.75 -4.59 -0.30
CA ALA A 35 -4.65 -4.16 0.76
C ALA A 35 -4.28 -4.90 2.04
N ASN A 36 -4.51 -4.24 3.17
CA ASN A 36 -4.33 -4.90 4.45
C ASN A 36 -5.46 -5.91 4.67
N LYS A 37 -5.24 -6.86 5.57
CA LYS A 37 -6.33 -7.69 6.05
C LYS A 37 -7.28 -6.79 6.82
N PRO A 38 -8.60 -6.94 6.62
CA PRO A 38 -9.55 -6.10 7.35
C PRO A 38 -9.32 -6.20 8.86
N VAL A 39 -9.26 -5.05 9.52
CA VAL A 39 -9.04 -4.95 10.96
C VAL A 39 -10.34 -4.47 11.59
N ARG A 40 -10.91 -5.29 12.46
CA ARG A 40 -12.17 -4.92 13.09
C ARG A 40 -11.96 -3.84 14.14
N PHE A 41 -12.83 -2.83 14.14
CA PHE A 41 -12.87 -1.81 15.17
C PHE A 41 -13.15 -2.48 16.52
N SER A 42 -12.39 -2.14 17.55
CA SER A 42 -12.50 -2.81 18.86
C SER A 42 -13.87 -2.62 19.50
N LYS A 43 -14.56 -1.53 19.17
CA LYS A 43 -15.90 -1.25 19.70
C LYS A 43 -17.01 -1.54 18.70
N ALA A 44 -16.70 -2.27 17.62
CA ALA A 44 -17.69 -2.59 16.61
C ALA A 44 -18.85 -3.40 17.24
N GLY A 45 -20.07 -3.01 16.91
CA GLY A 45 -21.25 -3.67 17.44
C GLY A 45 -21.66 -3.22 18.84
N THR A 46 -20.90 -2.30 19.44
CA THR A 46 -21.20 -1.80 20.78
C THR A 46 -21.89 -0.45 20.66
N VAL A 47 -23.01 -0.28 21.33
CA VAL A 47 -23.76 0.97 21.33
C VAL A 47 -23.32 1.80 22.53
N PRO A 48 -22.83 3.04 22.33
CA PRO A 48 -22.45 3.89 23.46
C PRO A 48 -23.70 4.26 24.26
N GLN A 49 -23.54 4.26 25.59
CA GLN A 49 -24.68 4.43 26.48
C GLN A 49 -24.89 5.86 26.94
N SER A 50 -24.04 6.77 26.49
CA SER A 50 -24.15 8.19 26.84
C SER A 50 -23.44 9.00 25.77
N PRO A 51 -23.73 10.33 25.68
CA PRO A 51 -23.00 11.19 24.76
C PRO A 51 -21.49 11.21 25.05
N GLN A 52 -21.11 11.12 26.33
CA GLN A 52 -19.70 11.08 26.70
C GLN A 52 -19.05 9.80 26.19
N LYS A 53 -19.73 8.66 26.28
CA LYS A 53 -19.23 7.40 25.73
C LYS A 53 -19.13 7.44 24.22
N ALA A 54 -20.11 8.08 23.57
CA ALA A 54 -20.08 8.20 22.10
C ALA A 54 -18.84 8.99 21.66
N ALA A 55 -18.54 10.10 22.36
CA ALA A 55 -17.36 10.89 22.04
C ALA A 55 -16.08 10.08 22.25
N LEU A 56 -16.04 9.29 23.32
CA LEU A 56 -14.90 8.43 23.60
C LEU A 56 -14.72 7.37 22.50
N TYR A 57 -15.81 6.76 22.07
CA TYR A 57 -15.75 5.74 21.01
C TYR A 57 -15.27 6.35 19.69
N ASP A 58 -15.68 7.58 19.38
CA ASP A 58 -15.20 8.26 18.19
C ASP A 58 -13.69 8.49 18.25
N ALA A 59 -13.19 8.88 19.43
CA ALA A 59 -11.76 9.09 19.61
C ALA A 59 -10.98 7.76 19.47
N ILE A 60 -11.53 6.68 20.03
CA ILE A 60 -10.92 5.36 19.91
C ILE A 60 -10.91 4.92 18.44
N TYR A 61 -12.00 5.17 17.72
CA TYR A 61 -12.09 4.85 16.30
C TYR A 61 -10.99 5.56 15.51
N ASP A 62 -10.84 6.86 15.70
CA ASP A 62 -9.83 7.64 15.00
C ASP A 62 -8.44 7.13 15.29
N GLN A 63 -8.16 6.79 16.55
CA GLN A 63 -6.85 6.28 16.94
C GLN A 63 -6.57 4.92 16.30
N GLU A 64 -7.51 4.00 16.34
CA GLU A 64 -7.34 2.68 15.76
C GLU A 64 -7.22 2.74 14.24
N ARG A 65 -8.02 3.63 13.62
CA ARG A 65 -7.96 3.81 12.19
C ARG A 65 -6.59 4.33 11.77
N GLN A 66 -6.06 5.30 12.50
CA GLN A 66 -4.75 5.85 12.20
C GLN A 66 -3.64 4.79 12.36
N CYS A 67 -3.73 3.95 13.38
CA CYS A 67 -2.77 2.86 13.57
C CYS A 67 -2.83 1.87 12.41
N SER A 68 -4.04 1.51 11.97
CA SER A 68 -4.21 0.60 10.85
C SER A 68 -3.69 1.22 9.56
N ARG A 69 -3.91 2.53 9.37
CA ARG A 69 -3.43 3.24 8.20
C ARG A 69 -1.91 3.23 8.14
N LEU A 70 -1.25 3.54 9.24
CA LEU A 70 0.21 3.54 9.30
C LEU A 70 0.79 2.15 9.05
N SER A 71 0.14 1.12 9.59
CA SER A 71 0.54 -0.26 9.35
C SER A 71 0.40 -0.62 7.88
N SER A 72 -0.69 -0.19 7.24
CA SER A 72 -0.94 -0.43 5.82
C SER A 72 0.11 0.25 4.94
N ILE A 73 0.50 1.47 5.29
CA ILE A 73 1.56 2.19 4.56
C ILE A 73 2.87 1.42 4.64
N ARG A 74 3.19 0.92 5.83
CA ARG A 74 4.42 0.16 6.05
C ARG A 74 4.43 -1.14 5.24
N GLU A 75 3.31 -1.85 5.22
CA GLU A 75 3.18 -3.08 4.43
C GLU A 75 3.28 -2.79 2.94
N ALA A 76 2.58 -1.76 2.47
CA ALA A 76 2.59 -1.40 1.06
C ALA A 76 4.01 -1.04 0.59
N ALA A 77 4.80 -0.42 1.46
CA ALA A 77 6.16 -0.04 1.11
C ALA A 77 7.06 -1.24 0.81
N GLU A 78 6.67 -2.43 1.28
CA GLU A 78 7.42 -3.64 0.99
C GLU A 78 7.16 -4.18 -0.42
N HIS A 79 6.06 -3.74 -1.03
CA HIS A 79 5.62 -4.26 -2.33
C HIS A 79 5.69 -3.21 -3.44
N LEU A 80 5.99 -1.97 -3.11
CA LEU A 80 5.94 -0.87 -4.06
C LEU A 80 7.27 -0.14 -4.14
N ASN A 81 7.51 0.46 -5.30
CA ASN A 81 8.72 1.21 -5.57
C ASN A 81 8.35 2.52 -6.24
N TYR A 82 9.19 3.53 -6.00
CA TYR A 82 9.02 4.85 -6.61
C TYR A 82 9.89 4.92 -7.86
N CYS A 83 9.27 5.10 -9.02
CA CYS A 83 10.02 5.27 -10.25
C CYS A 83 10.49 6.72 -10.36
N PRO A 84 11.81 6.98 -10.41
CA PRO A 84 12.31 8.35 -10.45
C PRO A 84 12.09 9.05 -11.79
N ILE A 85 11.77 8.28 -12.85
CA ILE A 85 11.55 8.86 -14.17
C ILE A 85 10.12 9.38 -14.30
N CYS A 86 9.13 8.51 -14.08
CA CYS A 86 7.72 8.91 -14.22
C CYS A 86 7.08 9.31 -12.89
N LYS A 87 7.79 9.09 -11.77
CA LYS A 87 7.38 9.51 -10.43
C LYS A 87 6.10 8.84 -9.97
N ARG A 88 5.88 7.60 -10.42
CA ARG A 88 4.71 6.81 -10.03
C ARG A 88 5.13 5.66 -9.11
N LEU A 89 4.14 5.11 -8.41
CA LEU A 89 4.34 3.91 -7.59
C LEU A 89 4.08 2.68 -8.43
N VAL A 90 5.03 1.75 -8.44
CA VAL A 90 4.91 0.52 -9.21
C VAL A 90 5.30 -0.66 -8.30
N CYS A 91 4.71 -1.82 -8.55
CA CYS A 91 4.98 -3.00 -7.74
C CYS A 91 6.35 -3.58 -8.08
N ASN A 92 6.76 -4.55 -7.26
CA ASN A 92 8.07 -5.19 -7.43
C ASN A 92 8.25 -5.85 -8.79
N ARG A 93 7.17 -6.30 -9.42
CA ARG A 93 7.24 -6.89 -10.75
C ARG A 93 7.43 -5.86 -11.85
N CYS A 94 6.98 -4.64 -11.61
CA CYS A 94 7.01 -3.59 -12.61
C CYS A 94 8.17 -2.64 -12.43
N PHE A 95 9.04 -2.90 -11.47
CA PHE A 95 10.20 -2.07 -11.19
C PHE A 95 11.47 -2.87 -11.45
N LEU A 96 12.32 -2.33 -12.33
CA LEU A 96 13.52 -3.03 -12.76
C LEU A 96 14.76 -2.43 -12.12
N ILE A 97 15.64 -3.31 -11.67
CA ILE A 97 16.96 -2.93 -11.20
C ILE A 97 17.86 -2.93 -12.43
N CYS A 98 18.23 -1.75 -12.87
CA CYS A 98 19.02 -1.53 -14.07
C CYS A 98 20.45 -1.12 -13.70
N GLU A 99 21.31 -1.02 -14.72
CA GLU A 99 22.71 -0.73 -14.46
C GLU A 99 22.93 0.67 -13.89
N ASP A 100 22.34 1.67 -14.53
CA ASP A 100 22.58 3.05 -14.13
C ASP A 100 21.53 3.60 -13.18
N LEU A 101 20.28 3.29 -13.42
CA LEU A 101 19.18 3.84 -12.63
C LEU A 101 18.00 2.88 -12.67
N ASP A 102 17.50 2.54 -11.52
CA ASP A 102 16.34 1.67 -11.43
C ASP A 102 15.07 2.43 -11.83
N MET A 103 14.21 1.78 -12.60
CA MET A 103 13.02 2.42 -13.12
C MET A 103 11.92 1.40 -13.41
N CYS A 104 10.70 1.88 -13.66
CA CYS A 104 9.60 0.99 -13.96
C CYS A 104 9.76 0.42 -15.38
N VAL A 105 9.02 -0.68 -15.64
CA VAL A 105 9.13 -1.39 -16.93
C VAL A 105 8.74 -0.49 -18.10
N GLN A 106 7.79 0.43 -17.92
CA GLN A 106 7.36 1.31 -19.01
C GLN A 106 8.44 2.32 -19.34
N CYS A 107 9.08 2.90 -18.33
CA CYS A 107 10.17 3.85 -18.57
C CYS A 107 11.38 3.14 -19.16
N ALA A 108 11.69 1.95 -18.68
CA ALA A 108 12.80 1.17 -19.21
C ALA A 108 12.59 0.87 -20.69
N SER A 109 11.38 0.49 -21.07
CA SER A 109 11.06 0.22 -22.47
C SER A 109 11.26 1.46 -23.33
N GLY A 110 10.76 2.60 -22.86
CA GLY A 110 10.88 3.85 -23.59
C GLY A 110 12.31 4.36 -23.72
N LEU A 111 13.16 4.02 -22.77
CA LEU A 111 14.56 4.44 -22.76
C LEU A 111 15.52 3.33 -23.21
N GLU A 112 14.97 2.23 -23.70
CA GLU A 112 15.73 1.07 -24.17
C GLU A 112 16.69 0.55 -23.11
N GLN A 113 16.22 0.48 -21.88
CA GLN A 113 17.00 -0.05 -20.75
C GLN A 113 16.51 -1.46 -20.40
N THR A 114 17.42 -2.26 -19.88
CA THR A 114 17.09 -3.59 -19.42
C THR A 114 17.48 -3.74 -17.97
N GLY A 115 16.79 -4.65 -17.28
CA GLY A 115 17.07 -4.89 -15.88
C GLY A 115 16.30 -6.11 -15.40
N THR A 116 16.39 -6.37 -14.10
CA THR A 116 15.69 -7.48 -13.48
C THR A 116 14.66 -6.97 -12.49
N PRO A 117 13.49 -7.63 -12.39
CA PRO A 117 12.49 -7.22 -11.41
C PRO A 117 13.01 -7.34 -9.98
N VAL A 118 12.43 -6.58 -9.09
CA VAL A 118 12.78 -6.62 -7.69
C VAL A 118 12.50 -8.02 -7.12
N MET A 119 13.38 -8.48 -6.26
CA MET A 119 13.40 -9.87 -5.79
C MET A 119 12.13 -10.36 -5.11
N GLY A 120 11.36 -9.44 -4.52
CA GLY A 120 10.14 -9.84 -3.82
C GLY A 120 9.19 -10.65 -4.67
N ASP A 121 9.13 -10.40 -5.97
CA ASP A 121 8.23 -11.10 -6.87
C ASP A 121 8.70 -12.51 -7.21
N ILE A 122 9.97 -12.79 -7.02
CA ILE A 122 10.49 -14.13 -7.22
C ILE A 122 9.87 -15.08 -6.20
N LEU A 123 9.69 -14.62 -4.98
CA LEU A 123 9.03 -15.41 -3.95
C LEU A 123 7.57 -15.68 -4.30
N ASP A 124 6.88 -14.69 -4.82
CA ASP A 124 5.50 -14.86 -5.27
C ASP A 124 5.41 -15.91 -6.36
N ILE A 125 6.33 -15.86 -7.31
CA ILE A 125 6.37 -16.85 -8.39
C ILE A 125 6.63 -18.24 -7.84
N ALA A 126 7.60 -18.37 -6.96
CA ALA A 126 7.94 -19.65 -6.35
C ALA A 126 6.79 -20.25 -5.57
N MET A 127 5.93 -19.42 -5.03
CA MET A 127 4.78 -19.86 -4.24
C MET A 127 3.51 -20.04 -5.08
N GLY A 128 3.60 -19.91 -6.38
CA GLY A 128 2.47 -20.15 -7.25
C GLY A 128 1.57 -18.95 -7.47
N TYR A 129 2.02 -17.77 -7.16
CA TYR A 129 1.23 -16.55 -7.37
C TYR A 129 1.41 -15.99 -8.77
N VAL A 130 1.98 -16.76 -9.63
CA VAL A 130 2.18 -16.33 -11.01
C VAL A 130 0.84 -16.05 -11.66
N LYS A 131 0.72 -14.93 -12.27
CA LYS A 131 -0.52 -14.52 -12.92
C LYS A 131 -0.29 -14.43 -14.41
#